data_4eda9cd9db9c44fd973cb08996e1503a
#
_entry.id   4eda9cd9db9c44fd973cb08996e1503a
#
_cell.length_a   1.000
_cell.length_b   1.000
_cell.length_c   1.000
_cell.angle_alpha   90.00
_cell.angle_beta   90.00
_cell.angle_gamma   90.00
#
_symmetry.space_group_name_H-M   'P 1'
#
loop_
_entity.id
_entity.type
_entity.pdbx_description
1 polymer ?
#
loop_
_entity_poly.entity_id
_entity_poly.type
_entity_poly.pdbx_seq_one_letter_code
_entity_poly.pdbx_strand_id
1 'polypeptide(L)'
;MTIVDPRDRDDIRTTETREQIDADAFADARESEPVQAGWVVVALTFDAAGRVLLIEEPWADGWLAPGGARQPGESLETAVAREIGEETGVEATPVAPRAVDEFTFEHEGTGETVGWTLVCFEAIADDPTIDRDPSVDDEEITDIRWFEGLPENVFNPDLMVSAYEECVNGP
;
A
#
# COMPACT_ATOMS: atom_id res chain seq x y z
N MET A 1 -0.33 -21.30 3.78
CA MET A 1 -0.13 -20.39 4.95
C MET A 1 -1.40 -19.61 5.22
N THR A 2 -1.85 -19.63 6.44
CA THR A 2 -3.01 -18.85 6.84
C THR A 2 -2.58 -17.41 7.11
N ILE A 3 -3.27 -16.46 6.48
CA ILE A 3 -3.02 -15.05 6.74
C ILE A 3 -3.61 -14.69 8.11
N VAL A 4 -2.82 -14.02 8.93
CA VAL A 4 -3.33 -13.41 10.15
C VAL A 4 -4.03 -12.11 9.73
N ASP A 5 -5.34 -12.07 9.88
CA ASP A 5 -6.15 -10.96 9.39
C ASP A 5 -6.02 -9.77 10.35
N PRO A 6 -5.47 -8.64 9.89
CA PRO A 6 -5.32 -7.48 10.77
C PRO A 6 -6.65 -6.89 11.23
N ARG A 7 -7.76 -7.19 10.56
CA ARG A 7 -9.11 -6.73 10.97
C ARG A 7 -9.58 -7.39 12.28
N ASP A 8 -8.96 -8.50 12.66
CA ASP A 8 -9.26 -9.17 13.93
C ASP A 8 -8.68 -8.43 15.14
N ARG A 9 -7.87 -7.40 14.91
CA ARG A 9 -7.27 -6.58 15.97
C ARG A 9 -8.15 -5.37 16.28
N ASP A 10 -8.41 -5.14 17.56
CA ASP A 10 -9.25 -4.04 18.03
C ASP A 10 -8.56 -2.67 17.90
N ASP A 11 -7.23 -2.64 17.81
CA ASP A 11 -6.44 -1.42 17.74
C ASP A 11 -6.19 -0.93 16.31
N ILE A 12 -6.74 -1.61 15.31
CA ILE A 12 -6.56 -1.25 13.90
C ILE A 12 -7.87 -0.67 13.35
N ARG A 13 -7.76 0.51 12.76
CA ARG A 13 -8.89 1.14 12.09
C ARG A 13 -9.12 0.47 10.73
N THR A 14 -10.35 0.03 10.50
CA THR A 14 -10.79 -0.48 9.21
C THR A 14 -11.75 0.52 8.57
N THR A 15 -11.46 0.91 7.33
CA THR A 15 -12.32 1.77 6.53
C THR A 15 -12.84 0.99 5.34
N GLU A 16 -13.85 1.53 4.68
CA GLU A 16 -14.42 0.95 3.45
C GLU A 16 -14.45 2.03 2.38
N THR A 17 -13.95 1.68 1.20
CA THR A 17 -14.03 2.54 0.01
C THR A 17 -14.80 1.78 -1.07
N ARG A 18 -15.86 2.39 -1.59
CA ARG A 18 -16.69 1.79 -2.61
C ARG A 18 -16.81 2.74 -3.79
N GLU A 19 -16.63 2.22 -4.99
CA GLU A 19 -16.71 2.98 -6.23
C GLU A 19 -17.56 2.24 -7.25
N GLN A 20 -18.53 2.94 -7.85
CA GLN A 20 -19.31 2.39 -8.96
C GLN A 20 -18.57 2.64 -10.25
N ILE A 21 -18.47 1.61 -11.08
CA ILE A 21 -17.79 1.65 -12.37
C ILE A 21 -18.66 1.01 -13.46
N ASP A 22 -18.36 1.37 -14.71
CA ASP A 22 -19.08 0.81 -15.86
C ASP A 22 -18.65 -0.62 -16.17
N ALA A 23 -19.33 -1.25 -17.12
CA ALA A 23 -19.12 -2.66 -17.49
C ALA A 23 -17.69 -2.94 -17.95
N ASP A 24 -17.10 -2.05 -18.73
CA ASP A 24 -15.74 -2.24 -19.27
C ASP A 24 -14.70 -2.12 -18.15
N ALA A 25 -14.82 -1.10 -17.31
CA ALA A 25 -13.95 -0.91 -16.15
C ALA A 25 -14.09 -2.06 -15.16
N PHE A 26 -15.29 -2.58 -14.95
CA PHE A 26 -15.54 -3.73 -14.08
C PHE A 26 -14.88 -5.00 -14.60
N ALA A 27 -14.96 -5.26 -15.91
CA ALA A 27 -14.29 -6.39 -16.53
C ALA A 27 -12.78 -6.32 -16.36
N ASP A 28 -12.18 -5.13 -16.54
CA ASP A 28 -10.75 -4.90 -16.32
C ASP A 28 -10.37 -5.08 -14.84
N ALA A 29 -11.17 -4.55 -13.94
CA ALA A 29 -10.93 -4.67 -12.50
C ALA A 29 -10.93 -6.14 -12.04
N ARG A 30 -11.86 -6.93 -12.56
CA ARG A 30 -11.98 -8.36 -12.23
C ARG A 30 -10.70 -9.13 -12.58
N GLU A 31 -10.02 -8.75 -13.65
CA GLU A 31 -8.78 -9.39 -14.09
C GLU A 31 -7.53 -8.76 -13.49
N SER A 32 -7.67 -7.68 -12.73
CA SER A 32 -6.53 -6.98 -12.15
C SER A 32 -5.83 -7.78 -11.08
N GLU A 33 -4.52 -7.54 -10.92
CA GLU A 33 -3.72 -8.23 -9.93
C GLU A 33 -4.22 -8.04 -8.49
N PRO A 34 -4.61 -6.83 -8.05
CA PRO A 34 -5.15 -6.65 -6.71
C PRO A 34 -6.40 -7.51 -6.43
N VAL A 35 -7.33 -7.54 -7.38
CA VAL A 35 -8.56 -8.34 -7.22
C VAL A 35 -8.25 -9.83 -7.19
N GLN A 36 -7.38 -10.29 -8.10
CA GLN A 36 -7.01 -11.72 -8.16
C GLN A 36 -6.27 -12.16 -6.89
N ALA A 37 -5.41 -11.29 -6.35
CA ALA A 37 -4.68 -11.59 -5.12
C ALA A 37 -5.54 -11.49 -3.86
N GLY A 38 -6.50 -10.58 -3.83
CA GLY A 38 -7.37 -10.31 -2.70
C GLY A 38 -6.75 -9.45 -1.60
N TRP A 39 -5.42 -9.39 -1.50
CA TRP A 39 -4.67 -8.63 -0.51
C TRP A 39 -3.65 -7.74 -1.19
N VAL A 40 -3.67 -6.46 -0.83
CA VAL A 40 -2.69 -5.46 -1.24
C VAL A 40 -2.04 -4.91 0.02
N VAL A 41 -0.73 -4.78 0.01
CA VAL A 41 0.04 -4.26 1.14
C VAL A 41 0.81 -3.02 0.72
N VAL A 42 0.81 -2.01 1.57
CA VAL A 42 1.65 -0.83 1.43
C VAL A 42 2.32 -0.56 2.77
N ALA A 43 3.38 0.22 2.78
CA ALA A 43 4.05 0.56 4.03
C ALA A 43 4.45 2.02 4.09
N LEU A 44 4.24 2.61 5.27
CA LEU A 44 4.92 3.82 5.68
C LEU A 44 6.23 3.38 6.31
N THR A 45 7.32 3.55 5.57
CA THR A 45 8.66 3.10 5.96
C THR A 45 9.45 4.30 6.49
N PHE A 46 9.97 4.18 7.69
CA PHE A 46 10.69 5.27 8.37
C PHE A 46 12.17 4.95 8.48
N ASP A 47 13.01 5.97 8.31
CA ASP A 47 14.43 5.87 8.61
C ASP A 47 14.72 6.30 10.07
N ALA A 48 15.99 6.26 10.47
CA ALA A 48 16.41 6.62 11.82
C ALA A 48 16.15 8.09 12.17
N ALA A 49 16.00 8.94 11.16
CA ALA A 49 15.69 10.36 11.35
C ALA A 49 14.18 10.65 11.38
N GLY A 50 13.35 9.61 11.22
CA GLY A 50 11.89 9.74 11.19
C GLY A 50 11.34 10.19 9.85
N ARG A 51 12.13 10.15 8.77
CA ARG A 51 11.65 10.45 7.43
C ARG A 51 10.89 9.26 6.87
N VAL A 52 9.90 9.54 6.03
CA VAL A 52 9.04 8.53 5.40
C VAL A 52 9.37 8.38 3.92
N LEU A 53 9.39 7.14 3.46
CA LEU A 53 9.75 6.78 2.09
C LEU A 53 8.50 6.74 1.21
N LEU A 54 8.51 7.52 0.13
CA LEU A 54 7.40 7.54 -0.82
C LEU A 54 7.91 7.43 -2.25
N ILE A 55 7.04 6.97 -3.14
CA ILE A 55 7.31 6.81 -4.56
C ILE A 55 6.32 7.63 -5.38
N GLU A 56 6.69 7.88 -6.64
CA GLU A 56 5.83 8.56 -7.60
C GLU A 56 5.59 7.65 -8.80
N GLU A 57 4.34 7.51 -9.19
CA GLU A 57 3.93 6.79 -10.39
C GLU A 57 2.97 7.66 -11.20
N PRO A 58 3.06 7.68 -12.56
CA PRO A 58 2.26 8.59 -13.40
C PRO A 58 0.74 8.42 -13.27
N TRP A 59 0.29 7.19 -12.99
CA TRP A 59 -1.15 6.92 -12.87
C TRP A 59 -1.76 7.48 -11.60
N ALA A 60 -0.95 7.72 -10.58
CA ALA A 60 -1.41 8.21 -9.30
C ALA A 60 -1.34 9.74 -9.25
N ASP A 61 -2.35 10.33 -8.66
CA ASP A 61 -2.38 11.78 -8.44
C ASP A 61 -1.77 12.05 -7.06
N GLY A 62 -0.45 12.02 -6.99
CA GLY A 62 0.30 12.25 -5.76
C GLY A 62 1.31 11.16 -5.42
N TRP A 63 1.97 11.34 -4.27
CA TRP A 63 2.97 10.40 -3.77
C TRP A 63 2.31 9.19 -3.11
N LEU A 64 2.93 8.02 -3.30
CA LEU A 64 2.42 6.73 -2.83
C LEU A 64 3.35 6.11 -1.80
N ALA A 65 2.78 5.39 -0.86
CA ALA A 65 3.55 4.43 -0.07
C ALA A 65 3.93 3.24 -0.95
N PRO A 66 5.17 2.73 -0.90
CA PRO A 66 5.54 1.52 -1.64
C PRO A 66 4.67 0.33 -1.26
N GLY A 67 4.32 -0.49 -2.24
CA GLY A 67 3.50 -1.67 -1.99
C GLY A 67 2.99 -2.31 -3.27
N GLY A 68 2.18 -3.33 -3.10
CA GLY A 68 1.59 -4.06 -4.21
C GLY A 68 0.81 -5.28 -3.74
N ALA A 69 0.43 -6.11 -4.70
CA ALA A 69 -0.37 -7.30 -4.44
C ALA A 69 0.46 -8.40 -3.76
N ARG A 70 -0.14 -9.05 -2.77
CA ARG A 70 0.44 -10.24 -2.14
C ARG A 70 0.52 -11.38 -3.15
N GLN A 71 1.62 -12.10 -3.15
CA GLN A 71 1.79 -13.30 -3.96
C GLN A 71 1.38 -14.55 -3.18
N PRO A 72 0.94 -15.62 -3.87
CA PRO A 72 0.57 -16.86 -3.20
C PRO A 72 1.70 -17.41 -2.31
N GLY A 73 1.35 -17.84 -1.10
CA GLY A 73 2.29 -18.41 -0.15
C GLY A 73 3.01 -17.40 0.75
N GLU A 74 2.91 -16.10 0.45
CA GLU A 74 3.52 -15.07 1.28
C GLU A 74 2.64 -14.73 2.49
N SER A 75 3.26 -14.39 3.64
CA SER A 75 2.57 -13.64 4.67
C SER A 75 2.43 -12.18 4.23
N LEU A 76 1.59 -11.41 4.90
CA LEU A 76 1.46 -9.97 4.60
C LEU A 76 2.77 -9.23 4.86
N GLU A 77 3.48 -9.59 5.93
CA GLU A 77 4.79 -9.02 6.28
C GLU A 77 5.85 -9.31 5.22
N THR A 78 5.91 -10.54 4.73
CA THR A 78 6.83 -10.92 3.66
C THR A 78 6.52 -10.16 2.39
N ALA A 79 5.25 -10.04 2.05
CA ALA A 79 4.81 -9.32 0.85
C ALA A 79 5.21 -7.85 0.89
N VAL A 80 4.97 -7.16 2.01
CA VAL A 80 5.27 -5.73 2.10
C VAL A 80 6.79 -5.48 2.09
N ALA A 81 7.57 -6.31 2.77
CA ALA A 81 9.04 -6.19 2.75
C ALA A 81 9.58 -6.40 1.33
N ARG A 82 9.05 -7.38 0.62
CA ARG A 82 9.41 -7.63 -0.78
C ARG A 82 9.10 -6.44 -1.67
N GLU A 83 7.90 -5.89 -1.55
CA GLU A 83 7.48 -4.73 -2.37
C GLU A 83 8.33 -3.50 -2.11
N ILE A 84 8.65 -3.21 -0.84
CA ILE A 84 9.54 -2.08 -0.51
C ILE A 84 10.89 -2.26 -1.21
N GLY A 85 11.46 -3.47 -1.13
CA GLY A 85 12.74 -3.78 -1.77
C GLY A 85 12.70 -3.67 -3.29
N GLU A 86 11.67 -4.24 -3.92
CA GLU A 86 11.53 -4.21 -5.38
C GLU A 86 11.33 -2.80 -5.91
N GLU A 87 10.55 -1.99 -5.23
CA GLU A 87 10.18 -0.65 -5.71
C GLU A 87 11.22 0.43 -5.36
N THR A 88 11.97 0.27 -4.29
CA THR A 88 12.88 1.32 -3.80
C THR A 88 14.32 0.88 -3.60
N GLY A 89 14.57 -0.42 -3.51
CA GLY A 89 15.88 -0.96 -3.13
C GLY A 89 16.19 -0.82 -1.64
N VAL A 90 15.27 -0.26 -0.85
CA VAL A 90 15.46 -0.12 0.60
C VAL A 90 15.14 -1.43 1.30
N GLU A 91 16.05 -1.89 2.16
CA GLU A 91 15.80 -3.03 3.02
C GLU A 91 15.06 -2.54 4.27
N ALA A 92 13.88 -3.07 4.51
CA ALA A 92 13.04 -2.63 5.62
C ALA A 92 12.41 -3.82 6.36
N THR A 93 12.16 -3.62 7.63
CA THR A 93 11.53 -4.61 8.49
C THR A 93 10.14 -4.11 8.88
N PRO A 94 9.07 -4.84 8.52
CA PRO A 94 7.72 -4.50 8.96
C PRO A 94 7.60 -4.58 10.48
N VAL A 95 6.93 -3.58 11.06
CA VAL A 95 6.69 -3.50 12.51
C VAL A 95 5.30 -4.05 12.84
N ALA A 96 4.26 -3.46 12.25
CA ALA A 96 2.87 -3.84 12.49
C ALA A 96 1.95 -3.21 11.46
N PRO A 97 0.79 -3.82 11.19
CA PRO A 97 -0.26 -3.13 10.44
C PRO A 97 -0.82 -1.98 11.27
N ARG A 98 -1.11 -0.85 10.62
CA ARG A 98 -1.62 0.36 11.27
C ARG A 98 -2.99 0.80 10.78
N ALA A 99 -3.36 0.43 9.56
CA ALA A 99 -4.68 0.73 9.00
C ALA A 99 -5.05 -0.30 7.95
N VAL A 100 -6.36 -0.49 7.77
CA VAL A 100 -6.91 -1.39 6.76
C VAL A 100 -8.01 -0.64 6.01
N ASP A 101 -8.05 -0.81 4.69
CA ASP A 101 -9.14 -0.33 3.86
C ASP A 101 -9.71 -1.48 3.03
N GLU A 102 -11.02 -1.68 3.10
CA GLU A 102 -11.70 -2.64 2.26
C GLU A 102 -12.21 -1.91 1.02
N PHE A 103 -11.55 -2.15 -0.10
CA PHE A 103 -11.84 -1.49 -1.36
C PHE A 103 -12.75 -2.36 -2.23
N THR A 104 -13.83 -1.78 -2.72
CA THR A 104 -14.83 -2.49 -3.53
C THR A 104 -15.21 -1.67 -4.76
N PHE A 105 -15.12 -2.31 -5.94
CA PHE A 105 -15.75 -1.81 -7.15
C PHE A 105 -17.11 -2.46 -7.32
N GLU A 106 -18.11 -1.67 -7.65
CA GLU A 106 -19.47 -2.13 -7.92
C GLU A 106 -19.82 -1.86 -9.37
N HIS A 107 -20.30 -2.88 -10.07
CA HIS A 107 -20.80 -2.74 -11.44
C HIS A 107 -22.09 -1.94 -11.42
N GLU A 108 -22.11 -0.79 -12.09
CA GLU A 108 -23.25 0.13 -12.07
C GLU A 108 -24.55 -0.45 -12.61
N GLY A 109 -24.47 -1.45 -13.50
CA GLY A 109 -25.65 -2.08 -14.12
C GLY A 109 -26.19 -3.30 -13.39
N THR A 110 -25.34 -4.12 -12.77
CA THR A 110 -25.71 -5.41 -12.17
C THR A 110 -25.65 -5.43 -10.65
N GLY A 111 -24.90 -4.51 -10.04
CA GLY A 111 -24.63 -4.52 -8.61
C GLY A 111 -23.59 -5.55 -8.17
N GLU A 112 -22.99 -6.29 -9.11
CA GLU A 112 -21.89 -7.21 -8.79
C GLU A 112 -20.69 -6.42 -8.23
N THR A 113 -19.94 -7.05 -7.34
CA THR A 113 -18.78 -6.42 -6.70
C THR A 113 -17.52 -7.25 -6.84
N VAL A 114 -16.38 -6.57 -6.95
CA VAL A 114 -15.05 -7.14 -6.82
C VAL A 114 -14.21 -6.17 -5.99
N GLY A 115 -13.17 -6.67 -5.35
CA GLY A 115 -12.33 -5.78 -4.54
C GLY A 115 -11.15 -6.49 -3.90
N TRP A 116 -10.49 -5.79 -3.00
CA TRP A 116 -9.37 -6.30 -2.23
C TRP A 116 -9.33 -5.65 -0.86
N THR A 117 -8.56 -6.24 0.03
CA THR A 117 -8.25 -5.66 1.33
C THR A 117 -6.86 -5.04 1.27
N LEU A 118 -6.77 -3.75 1.52
CA LEU A 118 -5.50 -3.02 1.57
C LEU A 118 -5.05 -2.89 3.02
N VAL A 119 -3.81 -3.29 3.30
CA VAL A 119 -3.22 -3.18 4.64
C VAL A 119 -2.05 -2.22 4.57
N CYS A 120 -2.07 -1.17 5.38
CA CYS A 120 -0.96 -0.24 5.51
C CYS A 120 -0.14 -0.58 6.75
N PHE A 121 1.12 -0.95 6.53
CA PHE A 121 2.08 -1.30 7.59
C PHE A 121 2.92 -0.09 7.98
N GLU A 122 3.39 -0.12 9.21
CA GLU A 122 4.58 0.61 9.62
C GLU A 122 5.79 -0.29 9.38
N ALA A 123 6.84 0.26 8.78
CA ALA A 123 8.10 -0.46 8.60
C ALA A 123 9.28 0.46 8.94
N ILE A 124 10.40 -0.14 9.30
CA ILE A 124 11.63 0.56 9.64
C ILE A 124 12.70 0.17 8.63
N ALA A 125 13.33 1.17 8.01
CA ALA A 125 14.44 0.94 7.12
C ALA A 125 15.66 0.46 7.92
N ASP A 126 16.21 -0.69 7.52
CA ASP A 126 17.44 -1.22 8.11
C ASP A 126 18.64 -0.40 7.62
N ASP A 127 18.55 0.10 6.40
CA ASP A 127 19.50 1.01 5.77
C ASP A 127 18.70 1.98 4.89
N PRO A 128 18.89 3.32 4.99
CA PRO A 128 18.07 4.27 4.24
C PRO A 128 18.49 4.44 2.78
N THR A 129 19.48 3.69 2.31
CA THR A 129 19.99 3.82 0.94
C THR A 129 18.95 3.35 -0.06
N ILE A 130 18.56 4.26 -0.96
CA ILE A 130 17.73 3.93 -2.12
C ILE A 130 18.65 3.31 -3.18
N ASP A 131 18.41 2.05 -3.49
CA ASP A 131 19.26 1.29 -4.43
C ASP A 131 18.43 0.81 -5.63
N ARG A 132 17.76 1.76 -6.27
CA ARG A 132 17.02 1.50 -7.48
C ARG A 132 17.05 2.73 -8.39
N ASP A 133 17.32 2.48 -9.67
CA ASP A 133 17.16 3.51 -10.68
C ASP A 133 15.75 3.40 -11.26
N PRO A 134 14.86 4.37 -10.98
CA PRO A 134 13.48 4.30 -11.45
C PRO A 134 13.34 4.30 -12.97
N SER A 135 14.40 4.67 -13.72
CA SER A 135 14.38 4.69 -15.18
C SER A 135 14.62 3.33 -15.83
N VAL A 136 14.98 2.29 -15.07
CA VAL A 136 15.48 1.01 -15.61
C VAL A 136 14.45 -0.13 -15.55
N ASP A 137 13.35 0.03 -14.82
CA ASP A 137 12.41 -1.06 -14.58
C ASP A 137 11.13 -0.92 -15.41
N ASP A 138 10.43 -2.05 -15.61
CA ASP A 138 9.14 -2.14 -16.26
C ASP A 138 8.02 -1.47 -15.45
N GLU A 139 8.21 -1.28 -14.16
CA GLU A 139 7.28 -0.52 -13.34
C GLU A 139 7.52 0.99 -13.55
N GLU A 140 6.43 1.73 -13.65
CA GLU A 140 6.47 3.15 -14.01
C GLU A 140 6.78 4.07 -12.83
N ILE A 141 7.68 3.68 -11.93
CA ILE A 141 8.11 4.52 -10.82
C ILE A 141 9.03 5.61 -11.37
N THR A 142 8.61 6.86 -11.24
CA THR A 142 9.34 8.01 -11.77
C THR A 142 10.22 8.72 -10.76
N ASP A 143 9.95 8.53 -9.47
CA ASP A 143 10.76 9.12 -8.41
C ASP A 143 10.61 8.33 -7.11
N ILE A 144 11.63 8.37 -6.27
CA ILE A 144 11.68 7.73 -4.96
C ILE A 144 12.36 8.71 -4.01
N ARG A 145 11.69 9.10 -2.93
CA ARG A 145 12.23 10.10 -2.00
C ARG A 145 11.90 9.83 -0.53
N TRP A 146 12.78 10.30 0.33
CA TRP A 146 12.53 10.43 1.76
C TRP A 146 11.91 11.80 2.04
N PHE A 147 10.85 11.82 2.84
CA PHE A 147 10.14 13.04 3.24
C PHE A 147 10.18 13.22 4.76
N GLU A 148 10.30 14.44 5.22
CA GLU A 148 10.26 14.74 6.67
C GLU A 148 8.88 14.57 7.29
N GLY A 149 7.84 14.46 6.46
CA GLY A 149 6.46 14.17 6.83
C GLY A 149 5.66 13.92 5.58
N LEU A 150 4.39 13.55 5.71
CA LEU A 150 3.56 13.33 4.53
C LEU A 150 3.36 14.64 3.75
N PRO A 151 3.61 14.65 2.44
CA PRO A 151 3.28 15.80 1.60
C PRO A 151 1.76 15.97 1.47
N GLU A 152 1.31 17.17 1.11
CA GLU A 152 -0.11 17.45 0.92
C GLU A 152 -0.72 16.63 -0.21
N ASN A 153 0.08 16.35 -1.24
CA ASN A 153 -0.35 15.58 -2.41
C ASN A 153 -0.02 14.09 -2.30
N VAL A 154 -0.29 13.50 -1.16
CA VAL A 154 -0.20 12.04 -1.00
C VAL A 154 -1.45 11.39 -1.57
N PHE A 155 -1.26 10.27 -2.26
CA PHE A 155 -2.37 9.46 -2.80
C PHE A 155 -3.14 8.78 -1.66
N ASN A 156 -4.47 8.75 -1.76
CA ASN A 156 -5.36 8.19 -0.73
C ASN A 156 -5.09 8.83 0.65
N PRO A 157 -5.27 10.17 0.75
CA PRO A 157 -4.82 10.91 1.94
C PRO A 157 -5.49 10.48 3.24
N ASP A 158 -6.76 10.09 3.20
CA ASP A 158 -7.48 9.69 4.41
C ASP A 158 -6.82 8.48 5.08
N LEU A 159 -6.49 7.47 4.29
CA LEU A 159 -5.80 6.27 4.78
C LEU A 159 -4.37 6.59 5.22
N MET A 160 -3.63 7.32 4.39
CA MET A 160 -2.23 7.64 4.65
C MET A 160 -2.04 8.51 5.88
N VAL A 161 -2.86 9.54 6.04
CA VAL A 161 -2.82 10.42 7.21
C VAL A 161 -3.17 9.64 8.48
N SER A 162 -4.21 8.83 8.43
CA SER A 162 -4.62 8.00 9.57
C SER A 162 -3.51 7.02 9.98
N ALA A 163 -2.93 6.33 9.02
CA ALA A 163 -1.84 5.39 9.27
C ALA A 163 -0.58 6.10 9.80
N TYR A 164 -0.25 7.25 9.21
CA TYR A 164 0.91 8.04 9.64
C TYR A 164 0.77 8.51 11.09
N GLU A 165 -0.40 8.99 11.47
CA GLU A 165 -0.67 9.40 12.86
C GLU A 165 -0.50 8.25 13.84
N GLU A 166 -0.97 7.05 13.48
CA GLU A 166 -0.77 5.86 14.31
C GLU A 166 0.71 5.49 14.44
N CYS A 167 1.49 5.67 13.39
CA CYS A 167 2.93 5.40 13.41
C CYS A 167 3.69 6.37 14.31
N VAL A 168 3.40 7.68 14.23
CA VAL A 168 4.20 8.71 14.91
C VAL A 168 3.71 8.97 16.34
N ASN A 169 2.43 8.77 16.63
CA ASN A 169 1.86 9.00 17.95
C ASN A 169 1.85 7.74 18.82
N GLY A 170 2.06 6.59 18.19
CA GLY A 170 2.01 5.30 18.83
C GLY A 170 0.59 4.88 19.24
N PRO A 171 0.42 3.68 19.76
CA PRO A 171 -0.85 3.21 20.28
C PRO A 171 -1.21 3.89 21.59
#